data_0317e59e575c469db5e02bb27aac2bad
#
_entry.id   0317e59e575c469db5e02bb27aac2bad
#
_cell.length_a   1.000
_cell.length_b   1.000
_cell.length_c   1.000
_cell.angle_alpha   90.00
_cell.angle_beta   90.00
_cell.angle_gamma   90.00
#
_symmetry.space_group_name_H-M   'P 1'
#
loop_
_entity.id
_entity.type
_entity.pdbx_description
1 polymer ?
#
loop_
_entity_poly.entity_id
_entity_poly.type
_entity_poly.pdbx_seq_one_letter_code
_entity_poly.pdbx_strand_id
1 'polypeptide(L)'
;MKIRTLLIAAVAVLAASCTSKPSSTTTIIGQFGSKLPDEVHLVLPGQIDTIVATDPVSHSFKVEVPTDVLSMLNIESEDHGASLIPDGTTLTVNFGDEYQVDIDSDKPKISVQKKFDEFASWIQEFMKEYNENNAAVRQDSSLSPEERKEKEGEIYSEAIKELNDKCREIIKANPDNLLAVVALQNMDVDDEEMISIIDGLSDKVKKLPDIAGLSEVLSVRSETAKGKMFKDFTVVQDLENPEASTVKFSDYVGKGKYVLVDFWASWCGPCKAEMPNLKEVYEKYHGDKFDMLSVAVWDNPEATAQAAKELGIEWNQIINAQKVPTELYGIEGIPHIILFGPDGTIIERNLRGAEIGKAVGEALSK
;
A
#
# COMPACT_ATOMS: atom_id res chain seq x y z
N MET A 1 7.78 13.79 1.84
CA MET A 1 7.52 12.35 1.86
C MET A 1 6.64 12.06 3.08
N LYS A 2 5.47 11.48 2.93
CA LYS A 2 4.56 11.20 4.06
C LYS A 2 4.67 9.73 4.40
N ILE A 3 5.30 9.40 5.53
CA ILE A 3 5.11 8.07 6.14
C ILE A 3 3.60 7.94 6.37
N ARG A 4 3.01 6.90 5.81
CA ARG A 4 1.57 6.65 5.88
C ARG A 4 1.16 6.58 7.34
N THR A 5 0.25 7.46 7.73
CA THR A 5 -0.45 7.37 9.02
C THR A 5 -1.10 5.99 9.09
N LEU A 6 -0.91 5.28 10.19
CA LEU A 6 -1.59 4.02 10.47
C LEU A 6 -3.10 4.19 10.21
N LEU A 7 -3.57 3.83 9.03
CA LEU A 7 -4.95 3.53 8.78
C LEU A 7 -5.11 2.05 9.13
N ILE A 8 -5.69 1.79 10.28
CA ILE A 8 -6.28 0.47 10.58
C ILE A 8 -7.44 0.33 9.59
N ALA A 9 -7.14 -0.21 8.42
CA ALA A 9 -8.16 -0.53 7.44
C ALA A 9 -8.95 -1.74 7.98
N ALA A 10 -10.22 -1.54 8.29
CA ALA A 10 -11.14 -2.63 8.59
C ALA A 10 -11.25 -3.52 7.34
N VAL A 11 -10.67 -4.71 7.41
CA VAL A 11 -10.75 -5.72 6.34
C VAL A 11 -12.14 -6.34 6.38
N ALA A 12 -12.99 -6.01 5.43
CA ALA A 12 -14.28 -6.65 5.24
C ALA A 12 -14.08 -7.96 4.45
N VAL A 13 -14.09 -9.09 5.15
CA VAL A 13 -14.05 -10.41 4.52
C VAL A 13 -15.47 -10.95 4.39
N LEU A 14 -15.93 -11.17 3.15
CA LEU A 14 -17.14 -11.96 2.85
C LEU A 14 -16.76 -13.46 2.99
N ALA A 15 -17.15 -14.10 4.09
CA ALA A 15 -16.95 -15.52 4.31
C ALA A 15 -18.18 -16.35 3.91
N ALA A 16 -17.93 -17.39 3.13
CA ALA A 16 -18.90 -18.45 2.88
C ALA A 16 -19.11 -19.31 4.13
N SER A 17 -20.34 -19.55 4.52
CA SER A 17 -20.74 -20.32 5.69
C SER A 17 -20.27 -21.78 5.63
N CYS A 18 -19.29 -22.16 6.44
CA CYS A 18 -19.02 -23.56 6.78
C CYS A 18 -19.56 -23.88 8.18
N THR A 19 -20.48 -24.84 8.28
CA THR A 19 -21.18 -25.28 9.49
C THR A 19 -20.37 -26.28 10.34
N SER A 20 -19.07 -26.08 10.54
CA SER A 20 -18.29 -26.84 11.52
C SER A 20 -18.05 -25.99 12.76
N LYS A 21 -18.20 -26.62 13.99
CA LYS A 21 -17.82 -25.91 15.21
C LYS A 21 -16.38 -25.44 15.12
N PRO A 22 -16.08 -24.19 15.53
CA PRO A 22 -14.70 -23.68 15.53
C PRO A 22 -13.81 -24.61 16.37
N SER A 23 -12.60 -24.85 15.91
CA SER A 23 -11.63 -25.73 16.57
C SER A 23 -11.06 -25.14 17.88
N SER A 24 -11.14 -23.80 18.01
CA SER A 24 -10.76 -23.04 19.21
C SER A 24 -11.55 -21.74 19.29
N THR A 25 -11.70 -21.23 20.50
CA THR A 25 -12.37 -19.96 20.79
C THR A 25 -11.50 -19.06 21.66
N THR A 26 -11.64 -17.75 21.48
CA THR A 26 -11.14 -16.71 22.39
C THR A 26 -12.30 -16.28 23.28
N THR A 27 -12.08 -16.24 24.57
CA THR A 27 -13.01 -15.63 25.53
C THR A 27 -12.69 -14.14 25.63
N ILE A 28 -13.67 -13.29 25.35
CA ILE A 28 -13.56 -11.84 25.54
C ILE A 28 -14.36 -11.45 26.78
N ILE A 29 -13.72 -10.71 27.67
CA ILE A 29 -14.34 -10.11 28.85
C ILE A 29 -14.17 -8.60 28.73
N GLY A 30 -15.26 -7.87 28.48
CA GLY A 30 -15.24 -6.41 28.55
C GLY A 30 -15.55 -5.94 29.96
N GLN A 31 -14.70 -5.09 30.52
CA GLN A 31 -14.84 -4.52 31.85
C GLN A 31 -14.94 -3.00 31.72
N PHE A 32 -16.00 -2.41 32.28
CA PHE A 32 -16.23 -0.97 32.20
C PHE A 32 -15.94 -0.29 33.54
N GLY A 33 -15.41 0.94 33.47
CA GLY A 33 -15.20 1.81 34.61
C GLY A 33 -16.51 2.48 35.09
N SER A 34 -16.53 3.81 35.12
CA SER A 34 -17.64 4.59 35.65
C SER A 34 -18.86 4.67 34.74
N LYS A 35 -18.67 4.58 33.42
CA LYS A 35 -19.73 4.56 32.41
C LYS A 35 -19.94 3.15 31.90
N LEU A 36 -21.13 2.60 32.17
CA LEU A 36 -21.55 1.32 31.69
C LEU A 36 -22.57 1.52 30.56
N PRO A 37 -22.29 1.09 29.31
CA PRO A 37 -23.31 1.04 28.27
C PRO A 37 -24.31 -0.08 28.56
N ASP A 38 -25.55 0.05 28.13
CA ASP A 38 -26.54 -1.00 28.25
C ASP A 38 -26.20 -2.23 27.39
N GLU A 39 -25.55 -1.98 26.25
CA GLU A 39 -25.16 -2.99 25.28
C GLU A 39 -23.90 -2.58 24.52
N VAL A 40 -23.23 -3.58 23.94
CA VAL A 40 -22.07 -3.41 23.05
C VAL A 40 -22.31 -4.14 21.73
N HIS A 41 -21.90 -3.56 20.64
CA HIS A 41 -21.91 -4.16 19.32
C HIS A 41 -20.58 -4.86 19.04
N LEU A 42 -20.61 -6.15 18.71
CA LEU A 42 -19.44 -6.93 18.36
C LEU A 42 -19.50 -7.31 16.88
N VAL A 43 -18.44 -6.97 16.17
CA VAL A 43 -18.32 -7.28 14.75
C VAL A 43 -17.01 -8.02 14.51
N LEU A 44 -17.09 -9.30 14.15
CA LEU A 44 -16.01 -10.08 13.54
C LEU A 44 -16.42 -10.35 12.09
N PRO A 45 -15.80 -9.68 11.11
CA PRO A 45 -16.28 -9.70 9.73
C PRO A 45 -16.52 -11.11 9.19
N GLY A 46 -17.71 -11.32 8.63
CA GLY A 46 -18.14 -12.60 8.06
C GLY A 46 -18.47 -13.72 9.06
N GLN A 47 -18.38 -13.48 10.38
CA GLN A 47 -18.62 -14.47 11.42
C GLN A 47 -19.62 -14.00 12.48
N ILE A 48 -19.39 -12.81 13.04
CA ILE A 48 -20.19 -12.25 14.13
C ILE A 48 -20.57 -10.82 13.75
N ASP A 49 -21.86 -10.54 13.92
CA ASP A 49 -22.45 -9.21 13.90
C ASP A 49 -23.59 -9.26 14.90
N THR A 50 -23.34 -8.86 16.13
CA THR A 50 -24.28 -9.07 17.24
C THR A 50 -24.17 -8.01 18.32
N ILE A 51 -25.26 -7.84 19.03
CA ILE A 51 -25.34 -6.98 20.21
C ILE A 51 -25.34 -7.85 21.46
N VAL A 52 -24.51 -7.48 22.42
CA VAL A 52 -24.39 -8.15 23.71
C VAL A 52 -24.75 -7.19 24.82
N ALA A 53 -25.73 -7.57 25.66
CA ALA A 53 -26.07 -6.79 26.84
C ALA A 53 -24.97 -6.83 27.89
N THR A 54 -24.77 -5.73 28.60
CA THR A 54 -23.85 -5.65 29.73
C THR A 54 -24.53 -6.03 31.04
N ASP A 55 -23.77 -6.56 31.96
CA ASP A 55 -24.23 -6.85 33.31
C ASP A 55 -24.04 -5.64 34.23
N PRO A 56 -25.11 -5.03 34.73
CA PRO A 56 -25.04 -3.84 35.58
C PRO A 56 -24.45 -4.08 36.97
N VAL A 57 -24.33 -5.34 37.41
CA VAL A 57 -23.78 -5.70 38.71
C VAL A 57 -22.26 -5.84 38.64
N SER A 58 -21.76 -6.54 37.61
CA SER A 58 -20.32 -6.76 37.40
C SER A 58 -19.67 -5.70 36.50
N HIS A 59 -20.45 -4.77 35.94
CA HIS A 59 -19.99 -3.77 34.95
C HIS A 59 -19.22 -4.42 33.79
N SER A 60 -19.72 -5.53 33.26
CA SER A 60 -19.00 -6.31 32.28
C SER A 60 -19.90 -6.99 31.26
N PHE A 61 -19.28 -7.48 30.19
CA PHE A 61 -19.87 -8.52 29.34
C PHE A 61 -18.88 -9.66 29.13
N LYS A 62 -19.36 -10.82 28.71
CA LYS A 62 -18.52 -11.95 28.33
C LYS A 62 -19.07 -12.60 27.07
N VAL A 63 -18.16 -12.89 26.12
CA VAL A 63 -18.49 -13.57 24.87
C VAL A 63 -17.37 -14.53 24.46
N GLU A 64 -17.74 -15.58 23.72
CA GLU A 64 -16.78 -16.47 23.08
C GLU A 64 -16.83 -16.25 21.57
N VAL A 65 -15.67 -16.03 20.95
CA VAL A 65 -15.53 -15.78 19.52
C VAL A 65 -14.58 -16.80 18.89
N PRO A 66 -14.80 -17.21 17.63
CA PRO A 66 -13.91 -18.15 16.94
C PRO A 66 -12.53 -17.55 16.70
N THR A 67 -11.49 -18.39 16.67
CA THR A 67 -10.10 -18.03 16.41
C THR A 67 -9.57 -18.55 15.07
N ASP A 68 -10.38 -19.31 14.35
CA ASP A 68 -10.04 -19.85 13.03
C ASP A 68 -10.16 -18.83 11.90
N VAL A 69 -10.69 -17.65 12.21
CA VAL A 69 -10.80 -16.52 11.29
C VAL A 69 -9.67 -15.51 11.55
N LEU A 70 -8.88 -15.23 10.53
CA LEU A 70 -7.86 -14.18 10.57
C LEU A 70 -8.51 -12.82 10.29
N SER A 71 -9.15 -12.25 11.31
CA SER A 71 -9.76 -10.92 11.27
C SER A 71 -9.72 -10.25 12.64
N MET A 72 -9.78 -8.91 12.64
CA MET A 72 -9.93 -8.15 13.88
C MET A 72 -11.39 -8.24 14.36
N LEU A 73 -11.58 -8.44 15.66
CA LEU A 73 -12.86 -8.23 16.32
C LEU A 73 -12.98 -6.77 16.72
N ASN A 74 -14.04 -6.12 16.29
CA ASN A 74 -14.38 -4.78 16.72
C ASN A 74 -15.45 -4.85 17.81
N ILE A 75 -15.28 -4.07 18.86
CA ILE A 75 -16.22 -3.85 19.96
C ILE A 75 -16.55 -2.38 19.96
N GLU A 76 -17.82 -2.03 19.85
CA GLU A 76 -18.29 -0.66 19.77
C GLU A 76 -19.46 -0.42 20.72
N SER A 77 -19.50 0.73 21.35
CA SER A 77 -20.62 1.28 22.11
C SER A 77 -20.67 2.79 21.90
N GLU A 78 -21.64 3.47 22.52
CA GLU A 78 -21.80 4.93 22.38
C GLU A 78 -20.52 5.71 22.72
N ASP A 79 -19.82 5.30 23.78
CA ASP A 79 -18.65 6.02 24.32
C ASP A 79 -17.33 5.23 24.24
N HIS A 80 -17.34 3.98 23.74
CA HIS A 80 -16.16 3.10 23.79
C HIS A 80 -15.99 2.31 22.50
N GLY A 81 -14.76 2.08 22.11
CA GLY A 81 -14.41 1.21 20.98
C GLY A 81 -13.09 0.48 21.22
N ALA A 82 -13.01 -0.77 20.78
CA ALA A 82 -11.79 -1.56 20.80
C ALA A 82 -11.71 -2.45 19.58
N SER A 83 -10.50 -2.65 19.05
CA SER A 83 -10.22 -3.64 18.02
C SER A 83 -9.15 -4.60 18.53
N LEU A 84 -9.42 -5.89 18.44
CA LEU A 84 -8.53 -6.91 18.99
C LEU A 84 -8.43 -8.15 18.11
N ILE A 85 -7.36 -8.92 18.31
CA ILE A 85 -7.08 -10.15 17.59
C ILE A 85 -7.53 -11.34 18.44
N PRO A 86 -8.59 -12.09 18.06
CA PRO A 86 -8.94 -13.34 18.71
C PRO A 86 -7.82 -14.36 18.52
N ASP A 87 -7.19 -14.83 19.64
CA ASP A 87 -5.96 -15.61 19.58
C ASP A 87 -5.99 -16.93 20.37
N GLY A 88 -7.18 -17.34 20.86
CA GLY A 88 -7.37 -18.57 21.63
C GLY A 88 -7.04 -18.41 23.13
N THR A 89 -6.72 -17.23 23.59
CA THR A 89 -6.56 -16.90 25.01
C THR A 89 -7.82 -16.26 25.58
N THR A 90 -7.85 -15.99 26.90
CA THR A 90 -8.87 -15.09 27.47
C THR A 90 -8.33 -13.67 27.40
N LEU A 91 -9.01 -12.78 26.68
CA LEU A 91 -8.69 -11.38 26.59
C LEU A 91 -9.64 -10.57 27.48
N THR A 92 -9.07 -9.76 28.37
CA THR A 92 -9.83 -8.81 29.19
C THR A 92 -9.62 -7.42 28.62
N VAL A 93 -10.70 -6.80 28.20
CA VAL A 93 -10.72 -5.45 27.63
C VAL A 93 -11.21 -4.50 28.71
N ASN A 94 -10.33 -3.68 29.22
CA ASN A 94 -10.64 -2.68 30.25
C ASN A 94 -10.93 -1.34 29.58
N PHE A 95 -12.20 -0.95 29.58
CA PHE A 95 -12.66 0.35 29.08
C PHE A 95 -12.56 1.38 30.20
N GLY A 96 -11.56 2.25 30.12
CA GLY A 96 -11.38 3.37 31.04
C GLY A 96 -12.23 4.59 30.69
N ASP A 97 -12.01 5.68 31.39
CA ASP A 97 -12.60 6.97 31.05
C ASP A 97 -11.86 7.60 29.85
N GLU A 98 -12.53 8.46 29.08
CA GLU A 98 -11.92 9.22 27.98
C GLU A 98 -11.32 8.36 26.84
N TYR A 99 -12.02 7.30 26.43
CA TYR A 99 -11.58 6.40 25.34
C TYR A 99 -10.29 5.61 25.61
N GLN A 100 -9.85 5.52 26.86
CA GLN A 100 -8.74 4.65 27.23
C GLN A 100 -9.18 3.21 27.19
N VAL A 101 -8.41 2.39 26.48
CA VAL A 101 -8.62 0.94 26.39
C VAL A 101 -7.31 0.23 26.68
N ASP A 102 -7.35 -0.71 27.61
CA ASP A 102 -6.24 -1.63 27.89
C ASP A 102 -6.72 -3.06 27.70
N ILE A 103 -5.92 -3.88 27.02
CA ILE A 103 -6.26 -5.27 26.70
C ILE A 103 -5.25 -6.20 27.35
N ASP A 104 -5.72 -7.02 28.27
CA ASP A 104 -4.92 -8.04 28.95
C ASP A 104 -5.24 -9.44 28.44
N SER A 105 -4.27 -10.35 28.55
CA SER A 105 -4.42 -11.77 28.24
C SER A 105 -4.06 -12.63 29.43
N ASP A 106 -4.84 -13.72 29.67
CA ASP A 106 -4.53 -14.74 30.67
C ASP A 106 -3.23 -15.52 30.34
N LYS A 107 -2.76 -15.44 29.09
CA LYS A 107 -1.54 -16.08 28.60
C LYS A 107 -0.67 -15.10 27.80
N PRO A 108 -0.14 -14.01 28.40
CA PRO A 108 0.48 -12.92 27.67
C PRO A 108 1.69 -13.35 26.81
N LYS A 109 2.44 -14.37 27.21
CA LYS A 109 3.62 -14.85 26.45
C LYS A 109 3.30 -15.47 25.09
N ILE A 110 2.10 -16.02 24.91
CA ILE A 110 1.66 -16.65 23.67
C ILE A 110 0.57 -15.86 22.95
N SER A 111 -0.02 -14.87 23.62
CA SER A 111 -1.07 -14.02 23.05
C SER A 111 -0.57 -13.24 21.85
N VAL A 112 -1.26 -13.37 20.73
CA VAL A 112 -1.02 -12.56 19.51
C VAL A 112 -1.42 -11.12 19.76
N GLN A 113 -2.51 -10.91 20.54
CA GLN A 113 -2.94 -9.56 20.93
C GLN A 113 -1.84 -8.80 21.69
N LYS A 114 -1.22 -9.42 22.70
CA LYS A 114 -0.15 -8.75 23.48
C LYS A 114 1.06 -8.40 22.62
N LYS A 115 1.45 -9.30 21.70
CA LYS A 115 2.51 -9.00 20.73
C LYS A 115 2.14 -7.87 19.76
N PHE A 116 0.86 -7.79 19.38
CA PHE A 116 0.35 -6.68 18.56
C PHE A 116 0.44 -5.35 19.35
N ASP A 117 0.03 -5.33 20.62
CA ASP A 117 0.13 -4.15 21.48
C ASP A 117 1.58 -3.68 21.65
N GLU A 118 2.51 -4.64 21.86
CA GLU A 118 3.95 -4.38 21.93
C GLU A 118 4.49 -3.77 20.62
N PHE A 119 4.07 -4.32 19.48
CA PHE A 119 4.47 -3.78 18.17
C PHE A 119 3.87 -2.40 17.92
N ALA A 120 2.60 -2.19 18.24
CA ALA A 120 1.93 -0.89 18.10
C ALA A 120 2.61 0.18 18.96
N SER A 121 2.95 -0.16 20.20
CA SER A 121 3.69 0.74 21.10
C SER A 121 5.09 1.06 20.57
N TRP A 122 5.79 0.05 20.05
CA TRP A 122 7.09 0.26 19.42
C TRP A 122 6.99 1.20 18.20
N ILE A 123 5.99 1.01 17.33
CA ILE A 123 5.74 1.89 16.17
C ILE A 123 5.50 3.34 16.63
N GLN A 124 4.74 3.55 17.69
CA GLN A 124 4.48 4.90 18.21
C GLN A 124 5.76 5.60 18.68
N GLU A 125 6.61 4.88 19.42
CA GLU A 125 7.88 5.41 19.91
C GLU A 125 8.87 5.66 18.76
N PHE A 126 8.99 4.71 17.85
CA PHE A 126 9.77 4.84 16.61
C PHE A 126 9.36 6.06 15.78
N MET A 127 8.05 6.26 15.56
CA MET A 127 7.54 7.42 14.82
C MET A 127 7.80 8.74 15.54
N LYS A 128 7.73 8.75 16.87
CA LYS A 128 8.07 9.91 17.68
C LYS A 128 9.54 10.28 17.50
N GLU A 129 10.45 9.35 17.65
CA GLU A 129 11.89 9.56 17.48
C GLU A 129 12.22 10.03 16.05
N TYR A 130 11.67 9.37 15.03
CA TYR A 130 11.82 9.79 13.63
C TYR A 130 11.39 11.24 13.40
N ASN A 131 10.25 11.65 13.96
CA ASN A 131 9.74 13.01 13.82
C ASN A 131 10.61 14.04 14.59
N GLU A 132 11.10 13.71 15.78
CA GLU A 132 11.99 14.54 16.57
C GLU A 132 13.33 14.75 15.85
N ASN A 133 13.93 13.70 15.30
CA ASN A 133 15.18 13.77 14.52
C ASN A 133 15.02 14.66 13.26
N ASN A 134 13.94 14.48 12.50
CA ASN A 134 13.65 15.33 11.34
C ASN A 134 13.39 16.80 11.75
N ALA A 135 12.67 17.03 12.84
CA ALA A 135 12.41 18.38 13.33
C ALA A 135 13.71 19.09 13.74
N ALA A 136 14.64 18.39 14.38
CA ALA A 136 15.95 18.91 14.73
C ALA A 136 16.75 19.35 13.51
N VAL A 137 16.81 18.53 12.44
CA VAL A 137 17.48 18.88 11.18
C VAL A 137 16.82 20.10 10.52
N ARG A 138 15.50 20.18 10.50
CA ARG A 138 14.76 21.31 9.90
C ARG A 138 14.98 22.63 10.65
N GLN A 139 15.14 22.58 11.96
CA GLN A 139 15.36 23.75 12.81
C GLN A 139 16.82 24.19 12.87
N ASP A 140 17.76 23.36 12.42
CA ASP A 140 19.18 23.70 12.41
C ASP A 140 19.48 24.76 11.35
N SER A 141 19.62 26.00 11.81
CA SER A 141 19.94 27.15 10.95
C SER A 141 21.40 27.17 10.43
N SER A 142 22.25 26.29 10.93
CA SER A 142 23.64 26.17 10.45
C SER A 142 23.76 25.37 9.15
N LEU A 143 22.75 24.56 8.80
CA LEU A 143 22.73 23.74 7.62
C LEU A 143 22.25 24.50 6.37
N SER A 144 22.95 24.32 5.27
CA SER A 144 22.44 24.70 3.95
C SER A 144 21.24 23.87 3.53
N PRO A 145 20.44 24.30 2.54
CA PRO A 145 19.33 23.49 2.03
C PRO A 145 19.75 22.10 1.52
N GLU A 146 20.92 21.99 0.89
CA GLU A 146 21.49 20.75 0.38
C GLU A 146 21.89 19.81 1.51
N GLU A 147 22.64 20.29 2.52
CA GLU A 147 23.04 19.51 3.70
C GLU A 147 21.82 19.03 4.50
N ARG A 148 20.80 19.87 4.59
CA ARG A 148 19.54 19.50 5.25
C ARG A 148 18.84 18.36 4.52
N LYS A 149 18.75 18.43 3.19
CA LYS A 149 18.14 17.38 2.36
C LYS A 149 18.92 16.06 2.47
N GLU A 150 20.25 16.13 2.50
CA GLU A 150 21.10 14.95 2.68
C GLU A 150 20.85 14.27 4.04
N LYS A 151 20.87 15.04 5.13
CA LYS A 151 20.59 14.52 6.49
C LYS A 151 19.17 13.97 6.65
N GLU A 152 18.15 14.64 6.08
CA GLU A 152 16.79 14.08 6.06
C GLU A 152 16.72 12.74 5.29
N GLY A 153 17.52 12.61 4.22
CA GLY A 153 17.65 11.36 3.46
C GLY A 153 18.33 10.24 4.26
N GLU A 154 19.40 10.56 5.01
CA GLU A 154 20.07 9.61 5.91
C GLU A 154 19.13 9.12 7.02
N ILE A 155 18.46 10.04 7.72
CA ILE A 155 17.48 9.72 8.78
C ILE A 155 16.37 8.82 8.21
N TYR A 156 15.88 9.10 7.02
CA TYR A 156 14.86 8.27 6.36
C TYR A 156 15.39 6.87 6.06
N SER A 157 16.59 6.76 5.51
CA SER A 157 17.18 5.47 5.13
C SER A 157 17.44 4.59 6.35
N GLU A 158 17.92 5.16 7.44
CA GLU A 158 18.12 4.45 8.71
C GLU A 158 16.80 4.00 9.32
N ALA A 159 15.79 4.89 9.33
CA ALA A 159 14.47 4.58 9.86
C ALA A 159 13.77 3.47 9.07
N ILE A 160 13.81 3.51 7.73
CA ILE A 160 13.22 2.43 6.89
C ILE A 160 13.94 1.10 7.15
N LYS A 161 15.26 1.12 7.28
CA LYS A 161 16.01 -0.10 7.61
C LYS A 161 15.57 -0.69 8.95
N GLU A 162 15.50 0.12 10.01
CA GLU A 162 15.08 -0.31 11.34
C GLU A 162 13.65 -0.87 11.34
N LEU A 163 12.71 -0.16 10.69
CA LEU A 163 11.32 -0.60 10.55
C LEU A 163 11.23 -1.95 9.84
N ASN A 164 11.90 -2.09 8.70
CA ASN A 164 11.92 -3.33 7.93
C ASN A 164 12.54 -4.48 8.72
N ASP A 165 13.64 -4.25 9.45
CA ASP A 165 14.28 -5.26 10.29
C ASP A 165 13.33 -5.74 11.40
N LYS A 166 12.60 -4.82 12.05
CA LYS A 166 11.59 -5.14 13.05
C LYS A 166 10.42 -5.93 12.47
N CYS A 167 9.92 -5.53 11.31
CA CYS A 167 8.84 -6.25 10.62
C CYS A 167 9.27 -7.66 10.22
N ARG A 168 10.49 -7.87 9.71
CA ARG A 168 11.03 -9.20 9.39
C ARG A 168 11.09 -10.11 10.61
N GLU A 169 11.55 -9.60 11.75
CA GLU A 169 11.55 -10.33 13.03
C GLU A 169 10.15 -10.83 13.39
N ILE A 170 9.17 -9.93 13.33
CA ILE A 170 7.78 -10.22 13.68
C ILE A 170 7.15 -11.23 12.72
N ILE A 171 7.31 -11.06 11.42
CA ILE A 171 6.77 -11.95 10.39
C ILE A 171 7.36 -13.36 10.55
N LYS A 172 8.67 -13.45 10.74
CA LYS A 172 9.36 -14.73 10.95
C LYS A 172 8.86 -15.47 12.19
N ALA A 173 8.55 -14.74 13.26
CA ALA A 173 8.04 -15.32 14.51
C ALA A 173 6.53 -15.65 14.48
N ASN A 174 5.78 -15.09 13.53
CA ASN A 174 4.31 -15.18 13.49
C ASN A 174 3.77 -15.43 12.06
N PRO A 175 4.27 -16.42 11.29
CA PRO A 175 3.95 -16.55 9.85
C PRO A 175 2.50 -17.00 9.57
N ASP A 176 1.73 -17.32 10.59
CA ASP A 176 0.41 -17.96 10.52
C ASP A 176 -0.74 -17.16 11.14
N ASN A 177 -0.50 -15.90 11.49
CA ASN A 177 -1.51 -15.06 12.14
C ASN A 177 -1.50 -13.61 11.65
N LEU A 178 -2.46 -12.80 12.11
CA LEU A 178 -2.66 -11.41 11.67
C LEU A 178 -1.49 -10.47 11.97
N LEU A 179 -0.67 -10.79 12.96
CA LEU A 179 0.47 -9.94 13.28
C LEU A 179 1.49 -9.90 12.13
N ALA A 180 1.66 -11.02 11.40
CA ALA A 180 2.46 -11.03 10.18
C ALA A 180 1.89 -10.09 9.11
N VAL A 181 0.57 -10.06 8.95
CA VAL A 181 -0.10 -9.17 7.98
C VAL A 181 0.11 -7.70 8.34
N VAL A 182 -0.07 -7.36 9.63
CA VAL A 182 0.16 -5.99 10.11
C VAL A 182 1.61 -5.58 9.91
N ALA A 183 2.57 -6.44 10.23
CA ALA A 183 3.98 -6.15 10.02
C ALA A 183 4.31 -5.97 8.53
N LEU A 184 3.79 -6.85 7.65
CA LEU A 184 3.99 -6.77 6.21
C LEU A 184 3.46 -5.46 5.61
N GLN A 185 2.31 -4.97 6.09
CA GLN A 185 1.73 -3.69 5.64
C GLN A 185 2.55 -2.46 6.03
N ASN A 186 3.45 -2.59 7.01
CA ASN A 186 4.35 -1.52 7.45
C ASN A 186 5.73 -1.57 6.77
N MET A 187 6.00 -2.54 5.91
CA MET A 187 7.29 -2.66 5.22
C MET A 187 7.39 -1.74 4.00
N ASP A 188 8.62 -1.28 3.77
CA ASP A 188 9.02 -0.58 2.54
C ASP A 188 10.23 -1.32 1.97
N VAL A 189 9.96 -2.31 1.14
CA VAL A 189 10.95 -3.20 0.49
C VAL A 189 10.62 -3.34 -0.99
N ASP A 190 11.57 -3.83 -1.79
CA ASP A 190 11.32 -4.08 -3.21
C ASP A 190 10.38 -5.28 -3.44
N ASP A 191 9.89 -5.40 -4.66
CA ASP A 191 8.92 -6.44 -5.05
C ASP A 191 9.51 -7.85 -4.88
N GLU A 192 10.81 -8.07 -5.12
CA GLU A 192 11.48 -9.38 -4.99
C GLU A 192 11.53 -9.83 -3.53
N GLU A 193 11.92 -8.94 -2.63
CA GLU A 193 11.89 -9.22 -1.20
C GLU A 193 10.48 -9.44 -0.68
N MET A 194 9.50 -8.62 -1.12
CA MET A 194 8.10 -8.76 -0.73
C MET A 194 7.54 -10.14 -1.14
N ILE A 195 7.81 -10.59 -2.36
CA ILE A 195 7.43 -11.93 -2.84
C ILE A 195 8.05 -13.00 -1.94
N SER A 196 9.35 -12.90 -1.63
CA SER A 196 10.05 -13.86 -0.78
C SER A 196 9.45 -13.93 0.63
N ILE A 197 9.06 -12.81 1.19
CA ILE A 197 8.40 -12.74 2.50
C ILE A 197 7.03 -13.40 2.46
N ILE A 198 6.20 -13.08 1.45
CA ILE A 198 4.87 -13.67 1.28
C ILE A 198 4.97 -15.18 1.09
N ASP A 199 5.96 -15.66 0.35
CA ASP A 199 6.19 -17.10 0.14
C ASP A 199 6.49 -17.83 1.46
N GLY A 200 7.10 -17.17 2.43
CA GLY A 200 7.35 -17.68 3.78
C GLY A 200 6.14 -17.74 4.70
N LEU A 201 5.02 -17.09 4.34
CA LEU A 201 3.79 -17.09 5.14
C LEU A 201 3.04 -18.42 5.02
N SER A 202 2.21 -18.74 6.01
CA SER A 202 1.33 -19.91 5.96
C SER A 202 0.25 -19.78 4.87
N ASP A 203 -0.23 -20.92 4.37
CA ASP A 203 -1.32 -20.95 3.38
C ASP A 203 -2.59 -20.26 3.86
N LYS A 204 -2.83 -20.23 5.17
CA LYS A 204 -3.96 -19.54 5.79
C LYS A 204 -3.85 -18.03 5.62
N VAL A 205 -2.67 -17.47 5.83
CA VAL A 205 -2.40 -16.03 5.66
C VAL A 205 -2.36 -15.65 4.18
N LYS A 206 -1.73 -16.47 3.32
CA LYS A 206 -1.69 -16.24 1.87
C LYS A 206 -3.07 -16.16 1.21
N LYS A 207 -4.07 -16.84 1.78
CA LYS A 207 -5.45 -16.83 1.28
C LYS A 207 -6.28 -15.62 1.72
N LEU A 208 -5.75 -14.77 2.58
CA LEU A 208 -6.43 -13.52 2.92
C LEU A 208 -6.55 -12.64 1.66
N PRO A 209 -7.71 -12.01 1.42
CA PRO A 209 -7.94 -11.23 0.20
C PRO A 209 -6.85 -10.20 -0.07
N ASP A 210 -6.40 -9.48 0.95
CA ASP A 210 -5.37 -8.45 0.83
C ASP A 210 -4.01 -9.05 0.42
N ILE A 211 -3.63 -10.20 1.00
CA ILE A 211 -2.37 -10.88 0.68
C ILE A 211 -2.44 -11.52 -0.70
N ALA A 212 -3.57 -12.15 -1.04
CA ALA A 212 -3.78 -12.73 -2.37
C ALA A 212 -3.77 -11.65 -3.45
N GLY A 213 -4.45 -10.52 -3.23
CA GLY A 213 -4.43 -9.38 -4.13
C GLY A 213 -3.03 -8.77 -4.30
N LEU A 214 -2.28 -8.59 -3.18
CA LEU A 214 -0.89 -8.14 -3.24
C LEU A 214 -0.01 -9.13 -4.03
N SER A 215 -0.16 -10.44 -3.81
CA SER A 215 0.58 -11.47 -4.54
C SER A 215 0.29 -11.43 -6.04
N GLU A 216 -0.96 -11.19 -6.45
CA GLU A 216 -1.35 -11.03 -7.85
C GLU A 216 -0.67 -9.80 -8.48
N VAL A 217 -0.71 -8.64 -7.82
CA VAL A 217 -0.04 -7.42 -8.27
C VAL A 217 1.47 -7.63 -8.41
N LEU A 218 2.11 -8.24 -7.42
CA LEU A 218 3.55 -8.53 -7.45
C LEU A 218 3.91 -9.51 -8.57
N SER A 219 3.08 -10.52 -8.81
CA SER A 219 3.26 -11.45 -9.95
C SER A 219 3.24 -10.71 -11.27
N VAL A 220 2.26 -9.83 -11.49
CA VAL A 220 2.17 -8.99 -12.70
C VAL A 220 3.37 -8.05 -12.83
N ARG A 221 3.82 -7.44 -11.72
CA ARG A 221 5.02 -6.59 -11.71
C ARG A 221 6.28 -7.35 -12.04
N SER A 222 6.43 -8.57 -11.56
CA SER A 222 7.59 -9.41 -11.85
C SER A 222 7.70 -9.73 -13.35
N GLU A 223 6.56 -9.89 -14.04
CA GLU A 223 6.50 -10.10 -15.49
C GLU A 223 6.83 -8.84 -16.31
N THR A 224 6.73 -7.67 -15.70
CA THR A 224 7.05 -6.36 -16.28
C THR A 224 8.20 -5.67 -15.55
N ALA A 225 9.06 -6.43 -14.87
CA ALA A 225 10.24 -5.90 -14.19
C ALA A 225 11.32 -5.47 -15.18
N LYS A 226 12.32 -4.75 -14.69
CA LYS A 226 13.54 -4.41 -15.46
C LYS A 226 14.13 -5.65 -16.14
N GLY A 227 14.48 -5.51 -17.41
CA GLY A 227 14.99 -6.60 -18.24
C GLY A 227 13.93 -7.48 -18.88
N LYS A 228 12.65 -7.32 -18.55
CA LYS A 228 11.55 -8.04 -19.21
C LYS A 228 11.08 -7.31 -20.46
N MET A 229 10.42 -8.05 -21.36
CA MET A 229 9.79 -7.47 -22.53
C MET A 229 8.51 -6.73 -22.14
N PHE A 230 8.18 -5.67 -22.88
CA PHE A 230 6.91 -4.99 -22.74
C PHE A 230 5.72 -5.92 -23.00
N LYS A 231 4.60 -5.63 -22.37
CA LYS A 231 3.32 -6.28 -22.66
C LYS A 231 2.49 -5.35 -23.54
N ASP A 232 2.06 -5.86 -24.70
CA ASP A 232 1.25 -5.09 -25.65
C ASP A 232 -0.20 -4.98 -25.18
N PHE A 233 -0.82 -3.87 -25.52
CA PHE A 233 -2.25 -3.65 -25.31
C PHE A 233 -2.83 -2.78 -26.42
N THR A 234 -4.15 -2.82 -26.58
CA THR A 234 -4.90 -2.09 -27.59
C THR A 234 -5.91 -1.17 -26.93
N VAL A 235 -6.01 0.05 -27.41
CA VAL A 235 -6.93 1.08 -26.91
C VAL A 235 -7.74 1.65 -28.05
N VAL A 236 -9.05 1.80 -27.82
CA VAL A 236 -9.94 2.60 -28.67
C VAL A 236 -9.99 4.01 -28.07
N GLN A 237 -9.39 4.97 -28.74
CA GLN A 237 -9.27 6.35 -28.23
C GLN A 237 -10.57 7.16 -28.37
N ASP A 238 -11.37 6.86 -29.40
CA ASP A 238 -12.68 7.48 -29.67
C ASP A 238 -13.74 6.39 -29.84
N LEU A 239 -14.65 6.28 -28.87
CA LEU A 239 -15.71 5.28 -28.86
C LEU A 239 -16.80 5.53 -29.94
N GLU A 240 -16.91 6.75 -30.48
CA GLU A 240 -17.82 7.07 -31.57
C GLU A 240 -17.25 6.62 -32.92
N ASN A 241 -15.90 6.47 -33.01
CA ASN A 241 -15.20 6.08 -34.23
C ASN A 241 -14.12 5.01 -33.96
N PRO A 242 -14.51 3.82 -33.46
CA PRO A 242 -13.57 2.84 -32.93
C PRO A 242 -12.57 2.31 -33.97
N GLU A 243 -13.00 2.04 -35.20
CA GLU A 243 -12.12 1.48 -36.24
C GLU A 243 -10.99 2.45 -36.62
N ALA A 244 -11.27 3.75 -36.66
CA ALA A 244 -10.29 4.77 -37.05
C ALA A 244 -9.41 5.25 -35.86
N SER A 245 -9.82 4.96 -34.63
CA SER A 245 -9.15 5.45 -33.40
C SER A 245 -8.47 4.35 -32.58
N THR A 246 -8.43 3.13 -33.08
CA THR A 246 -7.75 2.01 -32.40
C THR A 246 -6.24 2.14 -32.56
N VAL A 247 -5.52 2.15 -31.43
CA VAL A 247 -4.05 2.19 -31.37
C VAL A 247 -3.53 1.02 -30.51
N LYS A 248 -2.34 0.55 -30.85
CA LYS A 248 -1.62 -0.46 -30.06
C LYS A 248 -0.43 0.18 -29.39
N PHE A 249 -0.11 -0.28 -28.21
CA PHE A 249 1.10 0.15 -27.51
C PHE A 249 2.37 -0.19 -28.30
N SER A 250 2.34 -1.34 -28.99
CA SER A 250 3.40 -1.75 -29.92
C SER A 250 3.53 -0.86 -31.17
N ASP A 251 2.63 0.09 -31.43
CA ASP A 251 2.83 1.08 -32.49
C ASP A 251 3.92 2.09 -32.12
N TYR A 252 4.21 2.23 -30.84
CA TYR A 252 5.19 3.19 -30.27
C TYR A 252 6.41 2.49 -29.68
N VAL A 253 6.24 1.38 -28.93
CA VAL A 253 7.31 0.70 -28.21
C VAL A 253 7.82 -0.51 -29.01
N GLY A 254 9.14 -0.78 -28.95
CA GLY A 254 9.78 -1.87 -29.67
C GLY A 254 9.96 -1.62 -31.17
N LYS A 255 10.05 -0.36 -31.58
CA LYS A 255 10.21 0.09 -33.00
C LYS A 255 11.60 0.62 -33.30
N GLY A 256 12.60 0.22 -32.56
CA GLY A 256 14.00 0.62 -32.82
C GLY A 256 14.42 1.91 -32.14
N LYS A 257 13.55 2.55 -31.35
CA LYS A 257 13.88 3.71 -30.51
C LYS A 257 13.71 3.36 -29.03
N TYR A 258 14.46 4.03 -28.17
CA TYR A 258 14.11 4.13 -26.77
C TYR A 258 12.83 4.94 -26.62
N VAL A 259 11.91 4.51 -25.77
CA VAL A 259 10.65 5.22 -25.51
C VAL A 259 10.46 5.40 -24.03
N LEU A 260 10.35 6.65 -23.59
CA LEU A 260 9.94 6.97 -22.22
C LEU A 260 8.41 7.05 -22.18
N VAL A 261 7.77 6.21 -21.39
CA VAL A 261 6.31 6.17 -21.26
C VAL A 261 5.91 6.70 -19.89
N ASP A 262 5.05 7.73 -19.90
CA ASP A 262 4.44 8.33 -18.71
C ASP A 262 2.98 7.90 -18.57
N PHE A 263 2.66 7.14 -17.53
CA PHE A 263 1.28 6.83 -17.17
C PHE A 263 0.76 7.91 -16.22
N TRP A 264 -0.28 8.64 -16.67
CA TRP A 264 -0.73 9.86 -16.01
C TRP A 264 -2.25 10.05 -16.07
N ALA A 265 -2.77 11.12 -15.45
CA ALA A 265 -4.15 11.57 -15.58
C ALA A 265 -4.26 13.09 -15.43
N SER A 266 -5.29 13.69 -16.03
CA SER A 266 -5.54 15.13 -15.97
C SER A 266 -5.80 15.65 -14.55
N TRP A 267 -6.33 14.85 -13.68
CA TRP A 267 -6.60 15.18 -12.27
C TRP A 267 -5.39 14.93 -11.33
N CYS A 268 -4.34 14.29 -11.83
CA CYS A 268 -3.18 13.89 -11.03
C CYS A 268 -2.23 15.08 -10.78
N GLY A 269 -2.27 15.66 -9.59
CA GLY A 269 -1.38 16.77 -9.21
C GLY A 269 0.11 16.42 -9.29
N PRO A 270 0.58 15.30 -8.71
CA PRO A 270 1.98 14.87 -8.83
C PRO A 270 2.44 14.62 -10.28
N CYS A 271 1.55 14.12 -11.18
CA CYS A 271 1.88 13.95 -12.59
C CYS A 271 2.14 15.32 -13.27
N LYS A 272 1.30 16.33 -12.98
CA LYS A 272 1.52 17.69 -13.48
C LYS A 272 2.82 18.31 -12.93
N ALA A 273 3.20 17.99 -11.71
CA ALA A 273 4.47 18.46 -11.12
C ALA A 273 5.69 17.82 -11.80
N GLU A 274 5.55 16.65 -12.42
CA GLU A 274 6.62 15.96 -13.16
C GLU A 274 6.80 16.48 -14.60
N MET A 275 5.81 17.18 -15.19
CA MET A 275 5.85 17.68 -16.56
C MET A 275 7.08 18.54 -16.90
N PRO A 276 7.61 19.43 -16.04
CA PRO A 276 8.82 20.16 -16.33
C PRO A 276 10.04 19.25 -16.61
N ASN A 277 10.21 18.18 -15.81
CA ASN A 277 11.30 17.20 -15.98
C ASN A 277 11.11 16.42 -17.30
N LEU A 278 9.89 16.01 -17.62
CA LEU A 278 9.57 15.32 -18.87
C LEU A 278 9.84 16.20 -20.10
N LYS A 279 9.49 17.47 -20.05
CA LYS A 279 9.78 18.42 -21.14
C LYS A 279 11.28 18.62 -21.35
N GLU A 280 12.05 18.81 -20.28
CA GLU A 280 13.50 18.92 -20.36
C GLU A 280 14.11 17.69 -21.03
N VAL A 281 13.65 16.49 -20.68
CA VAL A 281 14.10 15.24 -21.28
C VAL A 281 13.70 15.15 -22.75
N TYR A 282 12.47 15.53 -23.10
CA TYR A 282 12.01 15.56 -24.50
C TYR A 282 12.83 16.53 -25.36
N GLU A 283 12.96 17.77 -24.93
CA GLU A 283 13.74 18.80 -25.62
C GLU A 283 15.20 18.39 -25.84
N LYS A 284 15.79 17.72 -24.85
CA LYS A 284 17.19 17.32 -24.88
C LYS A 284 17.48 16.08 -25.73
N TYR A 285 16.58 15.12 -25.78
CA TYR A 285 16.88 13.78 -26.31
C TYR A 285 16.00 13.34 -27.49
N HIS A 286 14.84 13.98 -27.73
CA HIS A 286 13.94 13.62 -28.83
C HIS A 286 14.66 13.63 -30.18
N GLY A 287 14.47 12.55 -30.97
CA GLY A 287 15.09 12.43 -32.29
C GLY A 287 15.08 10.99 -32.83
N ASP A 288 16.10 10.64 -33.59
CA ASP A 288 16.14 9.34 -34.29
C ASP A 288 16.22 8.15 -33.34
N LYS A 289 16.80 8.31 -32.15
CA LYS A 289 17.05 7.23 -31.17
C LYS A 289 16.09 7.23 -29.99
N PHE A 290 15.35 8.32 -29.75
CA PHE A 290 14.51 8.48 -28.57
C PHE A 290 13.19 9.18 -28.90
N ASP A 291 12.13 8.72 -28.24
CA ASP A 291 10.81 9.33 -28.29
C ASP A 291 10.10 9.21 -26.94
N MET A 292 8.97 9.89 -26.81
CA MET A 292 8.13 9.84 -25.63
C MET A 292 6.67 9.52 -25.96
N LEU A 293 5.97 8.91 -24.98
CA LEU A 293 4.56 8.59 -25.05
C LEU A 293 3.93 8.86 -23.68
N SER A 294 2.84 9.62 -23.63
CA SER A 294 1.98 9.66 -22.44
C SER A 294 0.75 8.77 -22.63
N VAL A 295 0.44 7.99 -21.61
CA VAL A 295 -0.69 7.06 -21.59
C VAL A 295 -1.62 7.46 -20.45
N ALA A 296 -2.80 7.96 -20.80
CA ALA A 296 -3.79 8.39 -19.82
C ALA A 296 -4.55 7.20 -19.25
N VAL A 297 -4.52 7.08 -17.94
CA VAL A 297 -5.16 6.02 -17.17
C VAL A 297 -6.16 6.62 -16.19
N TRP A 298 -7.28 5.91 -15.94
CA TRP A 298 -8.32 6.30 -14.97
C TRP A 298 -8.86 7.71 -15.19
N ASP A 299 -8.94 8.15 -16.44
CA ASP A 299 -9.26 9.53 -16.79
C ASP A 299 -10.34 9.62 -17.85
N ASN A 300 -10.96 10.79 -17.96
CA ASN A 300 -11.86 11.12 -19.06
C ASN A 300 -11.03 11.59 -20.27
N PRO A 301 -11.26 11.05 -21.49
CA PRO A 301 -10.47 11.40 -22.67
C PRO A 301 -10.48 12.89 -23.03
N GLU A 302 -11.63 13.57 -22.88
CA GLU A 302 -11.73 15.01 -23.18
C GLU A 302 -10.93 15.83 -22.14
N ALA A 303 -11.03 15.48 -20.86
CA ALA A 303 -10.25 16.13 -19.81
C ALA A 303 -8.75 15.90 -20.01
N THR A 304 -8.33 14.68 -20.40
CA THR A 304 -6.94 14.36 -20.77
C THR A 304 -6.47 15.25 -21.92
N ALA A 305 -7.22 15.32 -23.01
CA ALA A 305 -6.87 16.12 -24.20
C ALA A 305 -6.74 17.61 -23.86
N GLN A 306 -7.65 18.14 -23.03
CA GLN A 306 -7.61 19.52 -22.58
C GLN A 306 -6.37 19.77 -21.70
N ALA A 307 -6.10 18.92 -20.73
CA ALA A 307 -4.95 19.07 -19.84
C ALA A 307 -3.62 18.92 -20.60
N ALA A 308 -3.52 18.00 -21.54
CA ALA A 308 -2.34 17.84 -22.40
C ALA A 308 -2.04 19.11 -23.19
N LYS A 309 -3.08 19.76 -23.74
CA LYS A 309 -2.94 21.04 -24.43
C LYS A 309 -2.50 22.17 -23.50
N GLU A 310 -3.11 22.28 -22.33
CA GLU A 310 -2.77 23.31 -21.32
C GLU A 310 -1.35 23.13 -20.80
N LEU A 311 -0.91 21.89 -20.59
CA LEU A 311 0.44 21.55 -20.19
C LEU A 311 1.45 21.64 -21.34
N GLY A 312 1.02 21.85 -22.59
CA GLY A 312 1.90 21.91 -23.76
C GLY A 312 2.67 20.62 -23.98
N ILE A 313 2.01 19.48 -23.92
CA ILE A 313 2.61 18.18 -24.22
C ILE A 313 2.71 18.01 -25.74
N GLU A 314 3.92 17.88 -26.28
CA GLU A 314 4.19 17.85 -27.72
C GLU A 314 4.41 16.44 -28.27
N TRP A 315 4.63 15.44 -27.41
CA TRP A 315 4.86 14.04 -27.79
C TRP A 315 3.55 13.24 -27.90
N ASN A 316 3.66 12.01 -28.39
CA ASN A 316 2.53 11.13 -28.64
C ASN A 316 1.70 10.82 -27.37
N GLN A 317 0.39 10.64 -27.58
CA GLN A 317 -0.57 10.40 -26.49
C GLN A 317 -1.48 9.22 -26.80
N ILE A 318 -1.76 8.40 -25.80
CA ILE A 318 -2.90 7.47 -25.75
C ILE A 318 -3.84 7.99 -24.67
N ILE A 319 -5.03 8.48 -25.07
CA ILE A 319 -5.89 9.30 -24.20
C ILE A 319 -7.01 8.53 -23.48
N ASN A 320 -7.22 7.25 -23.77
CA ASN A 320 -8.31 6.45 -23.21
C ASN A 320 -7.89 5.04 -22.82
N ALA A 321 -6.72 4.88 -22.19
CA ALA A 321 -6.23 3.55 -21.81
C ALA A 321 -6.93 2.97 -20.57
N GLN A 322 -7.56 3.80 -19.74
CA GLN A 322 -8.33 3.41 -18.58
C GLN A 322 -7.52 2.48 -17.63
N LYS A 323 -8.04 1.30 -17.33
CA LYS A 323 -7.38 0.32 -16.45
C LYS A 323 -6.46 -0.66 -17.20
N VAL A 324 -6.58 -0.74 -18.53
CA VAL A 324 -5.89 -1.79 -19.29
C VAL A 324 -4.39 -1.86 -19.02
N PRO A 325 -3.60 -0.77 -19.17
CA PRO A 325 -2.17 -0.85 -18.89
C PRO A 325 -1.86 -0.96 -17.39
N THR A 326 -2.68 -0.40 -16.51
CA THR A 326 -2.40 -0.44 -15.07
C THR A 326 -2.55 -1.84 -14.48
N GLU A 327 -3.55 -2.59 -14.92
CA GLU A 327 -3.72 -4.00 -14.58
C GLU A 327 -2.60 -4.86 -15.20
N LEU A 328 -2.20 -4.57 -16.44
CA LEU A 328 -1.20 -5.34 -17.19
C LEU A 328 0.23 -5.15 -16.66
N TYR A 329 0.54 -3.99 -16.10
CA TYR A 329 1.87 -3.63 -15.58
C TYR A 329 1.94 -3.56 -14.05
N GLY A 330 0.86 -3.87 -13.33
CA GLY A 330 0.78 -3.80 -11.88
C GLY A 330 0.98 -2.37 -11.36
N ILE A 331 0.39 -1.38 -12.04
CA ILE A 331 0.49 0.05 -11.66
C ILE A 331 -0.65 0.37 -10.71
N GLU A 332 -0.34 0.64 -9.45
CA GLU A 332 -1.32 1.00 -8.42
C GLU A 332 -1.42 2.51 -8.17
N GLY A 333 -0.47 3.29 -8.70
CA GLY A 333 -0.43 4.75 -8.51
C GLY A 333 0.29 5.47 -9.63
N ILE A 334 -0.10 6.71 -9.87
CA ILE A 334 0.48 7.61 -10.87
C ILE A 334 1.04 8.89 -10.22
N PRO A 335 2.08 9.52 -10.83
CA PRO A 335 2.71 9.17 -12.09
C PRO A 335 3.39 7.81 -12.02
N HIS A 336 3.50 7.07 -13.12
CA HIS A 336 4.36 5.88 -13.22
C HIS A 336 5.10 5.94 -14.56
N ILE A 337 6.42 6.06 -14.51
CA ILE A 337 7.24 6.33 -15.68
C ILE A 337 8.15 5.14 -15.95
N ILE A 338 8.12 4.63 -17.19
CA ILE A 338 8.88 3.46 -17.63
C ILE A 338 9.71 3.82 -18.86
N LEU A 339 10.99 3.49 -18.84
CA LEU A 339 11.87 3.58 -20.00
C LEU A 339 11.97 2.22 -20.69
N PHE A 340 11.63 2.18 -21.99
CA PHE A 340 11.72 1.00 -22.84
C PHE A 340 12.89 1.12 -23.81
N GLY A 341 13.58 0.01 -24.06
CA GLY A 341 14.62 -0.12 -25.05
C GLY A 341 14.08 -0.22 -26.49
N PRO A 342 14.99 -0.14 -27.50
CA PRO A 342 14.61 -0.19 -28.90
C PRO A 342 13.89 -1.46 -29.32
N ASP A 343 14.14 -2.57 -28.64
CA ASP A 343 13.47 -3.87 -28.83
C ASP A 343 12.20 -4.04 -27.99
N GLY A 344 11.91 -3.07 -27.11
CA GLY A 344 10.77 -3.13 -26.16
C GLY A 344 11.12 -3.73 -24.80
N THR A 345 12.41 -4.01 -24.51
CA THR A 345 12.86 -4.42 -23.18
C THR A 345 12.65 -3.26 -22.19
N ILE A 346 12.13 -3.53 -21.00
CA ILE A 346 12.01 -2.55 -19.91
C ILE A 346 13.40 -2.27 -19.34
N ILE A 347 13.89 -1.05 -19.53
CA ILE A 347 15.22 -0.61 -19.07
C ILE A 347 15.16 -0.15 -17.62
N GLU A 348 14.15 0.63 -17.27
CA GLU A 348 13.92 1.13 -15.92
C GLU A 348 12.44 1.45 -15.73
N ARG A 349 11.94 1.35 -14.51
CA ARG A 349 10.54 1.68 -14.18
C ARG A 349 10.41 2.47 -12.89
N ASN A 350 9.25 3.09 -12.70
CA ASN A 350 8.93 3.95 -11.55
C ASN A 350 9.88 5.15 -11.39
N LEU A 351 10.38 5.67 -12.51
CA LEU A 351 11.28 6.83 -12.55
C LEU A 351 10.61 8.12 -12.05
N ARG A 352 11.40 8.98 -11.37
CA ARG A 352 10.94 10.27 -10.83
C ARG A 352 12.05 11.33 -10.90
N GLY A 353 11.63 12.59 -11.10
CA GLY A 353 12.49 13.74 -10.98
C GLY A 353 13.76 13.64 -11.82
N ALA A 354 14.92 13.93 -11.24
CA ALA A 354 16.19 13.90 -11.92
C ALA A 354 16.62 12.50 -12.43
N GLU A 355 16.07 11.44 -11.85
CA GLU A 355 16.37 10.06 -12.28
C GLU A 355 15.88 9.78 -13.70
N ILE A 356 14.83 10.45 -14.15
CA ILE A 356 14.28 10.33 -15.52
C ILE A 356 15.37 10.70 -16.54
N GLY A 357 15.91 11.91 -16.42
CA GLY A 357 16.96 12.39 -17.34
C GLY A 357 18.25 11.58 -17.26
N LYS A 358 18.62 11.10 -16.06
CA LYS A 358 19.78 10.23 -15.85
C LYS A 358 19.61 8.89 -16.56
N ALA A 359 18.47 8.21 -16.36
CA ALA A 359 18.19 6.90 -16.97
C ALA A 359 18.18 6.96 -18.51
N VAL A 360 17.55 8.01 -19.09
CA VAL A 360 17.54 8.24 -20.54
C VAL A 360 18.95 8.51 -21.06
N GLY A 361 19.72 9.38 -20.39
CA GLY A 361 21.09 9.69 -20.79
C GLY A 361 22.02 8.47 -20.76
N GLU A 362 21.94 7.65 -19.72
CA GLU A 362 22.70 6.40 -19.60
C GLU A 362 22.31 5.37 -20.67
N ALA A 363 21.02 5.26 -20.98
CA ALA A 363 20.53 4.34 -22.02
C ALA A 363 21.02 4.72 -23.43
N LEU A 364 20.97 6.03 -23.75
CA LEU A 364 21.38 6.54 -25.05
C LEU A 364 22.92 6.56 -25.28
N SER A 365 23.71 6.43 -24.22
CA SER A 365 25.18 6.39 -24.27
C SER A 365 25.75 5.00 -24.58
N LYS A 366 24.91 3.98 -24.54
CA LYS A 366 25.27 2.57 -24.88
C LYS A 366 25.12 2.31 -26.35
#